data_4fc56fc13fd06b9e3ef42fa225fd91c4
#
_entry.id   4fc56fc13fd06b9e3ef42fa225fd91c4
#
_cell.length_a   1.000
_cell.length_b   1.000
_cell.length_c   1.000
_cell.angle_alpha   90.00
_cell.angle_beta   90.00
_cell.angle_gamma   90.00
#
_symmetry.space_group_name_H-M   'P 1'
#
loop_
_entity.id
_entity.type
_entity.pdbx_description
1 polymer ?
#
loop_
_entity_poly.entity_id
_entity_poly.type
_entity_poly.pdbx_seq_one_letter_code
_entity_poly.pdbx_strand_id
1 'polypeptide(L)'
;SAPAFFDPELIRRFDVPGPRYTSYPTADRFLTALSSPEVADHLSRRANGPEQRPLSLYVHIPFCNTICFYCACNKIITKDRTVSERYLAYLEREMDAVLAALGTGRLVSQMHWGGGTPTFLQAAEISRLMAAIRTRFSLQEGGEYSIEIDPRKV
;
A
#
# COMPACT_ATOMS: atom_id res chain seq x y z
N SER A 1 2.69 -24.81 -25.46
CA SER A 1 2.98 -24.63 -24.03
C SER A 1 3.62 -25.89 -23.49
N ALA A 2 4.78 -25.79 -22.83
CA ALA A 2 5.38 -26.92 -22.15
C ALA A 2 4.41 -27.44 -21.07
N PRO A 3 4.28 -28.74 -20.88
CA PRO A 3 3.44 -29.29 -19.81
C PRO A 3 3.99 -28.81 -18.46
N ALA A 4 3.09 -28.42 -17.58
CA ALA A 4 3.48 -28.06 -16.20
C ALA A 4 4.12 -29.29 -15.54
N PHE A 5 5.39 -29.16 -15.15
CA PHE A 5 6.09 -30.22 -14.45
C PHE A 5 5.60 -30.26 -12.98
N PHE A 6 4.99 -31.37 -12.61
CA PHE A 6 4.55 -31.60 -11.24
C PHE A 6 5.44 -32.67 -10.60
N ASP A 7 6.22 -32.26 -9.59
CA ASP A 7 7.08 -33.18 -8.81
C ASP A 7 6.62 -33.25 -7.36
N PRO A 8 5.96 -34.36 -6.96
CA PRO A 8 5.48 -34.55 -5.58
C PRO A 8 6.60 -34.58 -4.54
N GLU A 9 7.80 -35.03 -4.91
CA GLU A 9 8.95 -35.07 -3.97
C GLU A 9 9.51 -33.69 -3.72
N LEU A 10 9.60 -32.87 -4.77
CA LEU A 10 10.00 -31.48 -4.65
C LEU A 10 9.04 -30.71 -3.73
N ILE A 11 7.72 -30.91 -3.91
CA ILE A 11 6.71 -30.30 -3.06
C ILE A 11 6.90 -30.73 -1.60
N ARG A 12 6.98 -32.05 -1.33
CA ARG A 12 7.19 -32.54 0.04
C ARG A 12 8.47 -32.04 0.69
N ARG A 13 9.53 -31.86 -0.08
CA ARG A 13 10.82 -31.34 0.40
C ARG A 13 10.72 -29.88 0.88
N PHE A 14 9.91 -29.06 0.23
CA PHE A 14 9.77 -27.63 0.53
C PHE A 14 8.48 -27.26 1.27
N ASP A 15 7.56 -28.21 1.48
CA ASP A 15 6.36 -28.04 2.31
C ASP A 15 6.72 -28.16 3.79
N VAL A 16 7.46 -27.18 4.26
CA VAL A 16 7.93 -27.08 5.66
C VAL A 16 7.55 -25.71 6.23
N PRO A 17 7.23 -25.63 7.53
CA PRO A 17 7.05 -24.34 8.18
C PRO A 17 8.31 -23.47 8.04
N GLY A 18 8.13 -22.26 7.57
CA GLY A 18 9.23 -21.31 7.40
C GLY A 18 8.73 -19.87 7.54
N PRO A 19 9.63 -18.93 7.82
CA PRO A 19 9.28 -17.51 7.83
C PRO A 19 8.87 -17.03 6.45
N ARG A 20 8.01 -16.02 6.41
CA ARG A 20 7.61 -15.37 5.15
C ARG A 20 8.75 -14.47 4.67
N TYR A 21 9.37 -14.85 3.56
CA TYR A 21 10.41 -14.05 2.91
C TYR A 21 9.81 -13.09 1.87
N THR A 22 8.91 -12.22 2.33
CA THR A 22 8.24 -11.23 1.45
C THR A 22 8.99 -9.90 1.37
N SER A 23 9.97 -9.71 2.24
CA SER A 23 10.82 -8.51 2.27
C SER A 23 12.18 -8.83 2.89
N TYR A 24 13.18 -7.98 2.63
CA TYR A 24 14.47 -8.03 3.31
C TYR A 24 14.81 -6.64 3.87
N PRO A 25 15.06 -6.52 5.19
CA PRO A 25 15.00 -7.61 6.19
C PRO A 25 13.59 -8.18 6.31
N THR A 26 13.48 -9.40 6.80
CA THR A 26 12.20 -10.05 7.09
C THR A 26 11.50 -9.37 8.27
N ALA A 27 10.17 -9.50 8.38
CA ALA A 27 9.36 -8.75 9.34
C ALA A 27 9.73 -9.00 10.82
N ASP A 28 10.26 -10.18 11.14
CA ASP A 28 10.79 -10.51 12.47
C ASP A 28 12.04 -9.70 12.86
N ARG A 29 12.66 -9.03 11.90
CA ARG A 29 13.83 -8.14 12.08
C ARG A 29 13.46 -6.66 12.15
N PHE A 30 12.19 -6.31 11.99
CA PHE A 30 11.75 -4.92 12.06
C PHE A 30 11.88 -4.39 13.49
N LEU A 31 12.41 -3.19 13.61
CA LEU A 31 12.54 -2.50 14.88
C LEU A 31 11.40 -1.47 15.02
N THR A 32 10.86 -1.34 16.22
CA THR A 32 9.81 -0.37 16.54
C THR A 32 10.37 1.03 16.87
N ALA A 33 11.68 1.19 16.75
CA ALA A 33 12.38 2.39 17.20
C ALA A 33 12.40 3.55 16.19
N LEU A 34 11.87 3.37 14.96
CA LEU A 34 11.88 4.43 13.95
C LEU A 34 10.87 5.53 14.32
N SER A 35 11.37 6.73 14.54
CA SER A 35 10.56 7.91 14.87
C SER A 35 10.11 8.69 13.64
N SER A 36 9.06 9.50 13.77
CA SER A 36 8.58 10.36 12.68
C SER A 36 9.65 11.35 12.16
N PRO A 37 10.50 11.98 13.00
CA PRO A 37 11.62 12.80 12.51
C PRO A 37 12.62 12.02 11.66
N GLU A 38 12.94 10.77 12.02
CA GLU A 38 13.86 9.93 11.24
C GLU A 38 13.26 9.58 9.88
N VAL A 39 11.96 9.29 9.81
CA VAL A 39 11.26 9.09 8.53
C VAL A 39 11.34 10.34 7.66
N ALA A 40 11.08 11.53 8.22
CA ALA A 40 11.17 12.79 7.49
C ALA A 40 12.60 13.06 6.99
N ASP A 41 13.62 12.77 7.79
CA ASP A 41 15.02 12.90 7.39
C ASP A 41 15.38 11.93 6.23
N HIS A 42 14.93 10.68 6.29
CA HIS A 42 15.10 9.73 5.18
C HIS A 42 14.45 10.22 3.89
N LEU A 43 13.22 10.75 3.97
CA LEU A 43 12.52 11.33 2.82
C LEU A 43 13.27 12.55 2.25
N SER A 44 13.75 13.43 3.13
CA SER A 44 14.52 14.63 2.72
C SER A 44 15.86 14.25 2.08
N ARG A 45 16.57 13.27 2.61
CA ARG A 45 17.80 12.76 1.99
C ARG A 45 17.53 12.16 0.62
N ARG A 46 16.44 11.41 0.45
CA ARG A 46 16.00 10.90 -0.85
C ARG A 46 15.68 12.06 -1.81
N ALA A 47 15.03 13.12 -1.33
CA ALA A 47 14.67 14.28 -2.14
C ALA A 47 15.89 15.00 -2.72
N ASN A 48 16.96 15.07 -1.94
CA ASN A 48 18.18 15.79 -2.27
C ASN A 48 19.31 14.90 -2.83
N GLY A 49 19.05 13.61 -2.93
CA GLY A 49 20.02 12.64 -3.45
C GLY A 49 20.22 12.74 -4.96
N PRO A 50 21.31 12.15 -5.47
CA PRO A 50 21.66 12.21 -6.91
C PRO A 50 20.66 11.44 -7.79
N GLU A 51 19.97 10.47 -7.23
CA GLU A 51 19.02 9.61 -7.96
C GLU A 51 17.58 10.05 -7.72
N GLN A 52 16.97 10.67 -8.72
CA GLN A 52 15.56 11.07 -8.71
C GLN A 52 14.67 9.94 -9.26
N ARG A 53 14.72 8.78 -8.62
CA ARG A 53 13.87 7.63 -9.03
C ARG A 53 12.39 7.95 -8.79
N PRO A 54 11.48 7.52 -9.69
CA PRO A 54 10.04 7.60 -9.47
C PRO A 54 9.63 6.93 -8.16
N LEU A 55 8.49 7.34 -7.64
CA LEU A 55 7.91 6.77 -6.43
C LEU A 55 7.05 5.55 -6.75
N SER A 56 6.99 4.63 -5.81
CA SER A 56 5.92 3.65 -5.68
C SER A 56 5.05 4.06 -4.49
N LEU A 57 3.76 4.26 -4.71
CA LEU A 57 2.80 4.60 -3.66
C LEU A 57 2.03 3.36 -3.21
N TYR A 58 1.92 3.17 -1.91
CA TYR A 58 0.97 2.23 -1.32
C TYR A 58 -0.07 3.01 -0.53
N VAL A 59 -1.34 2.81 -0.85
CA VAL A 59 -2.46 3.42 -0.13
C VAL A 59 -3.18 2.33 0.65
N HIS A 60 -3.14 2.43 1.97
CA HIS A 60 -3.77 1.46 2.85
C HIS A 60 -5.20 1.89 3.20
N ILE A 61 -6.20 1.09 2.83
CA ILE A 61 -7.60 1.28 3.22
C ILE A 61 -7.96 0.19 4.22
N PRO A 62 -7.99 0.48 5.53
CA PRO A 62 -8.07 -0.57 6.56
C PRO A 62 -9.45 -1.19 6.72
N PHE A 63 -10.49 -0.67 6.08
CA PHE A 63 -11.87 -1.04 6.37
C PHE A 63 -12.32 -2.30 5.63
N CYS A 64 -13.04 -3.17 6.36
CA CYS A 64 -13.74 -4.34 5.81
C CYS A 64 -15.13 -4.45 6.42
N ASN A 65 -16.11 -4.95 5.65
CA ASN A 65 -17.44 -5.27 6.18
C ASN A 65 -17.45 -6.55 7.01
N THR A 66 -16.57 -7.50 6.70
CA THR A 66 -16.44 -8.81 7.34
C THR A 66 -14.99 -9.25 7.38
N ILE A 67 -14.68 -10.17 8.31
CA ILE A 67 -13.34 -10.78 8.37
C ILE A 67 -13.26 -12.00 7.46
N CYS A 68 -12.14 -12.20 6.79
CA CYS A 68 -11.81 -13.41 6.07
C CYS A 68 -11.07 -14.40 6.98
N PHE A 69 -11.29 -15.70 6.81
CA PHE A 69 -10.71 -16.75 7.66
C PHE A 69 -9.17 -16.76 7.69
N TYR A 70 -8.54 -16.34 6.59
CA TYR A 70 -7.08 -16.31 6.41
C TYR A 70 -6.46 -14.92 6.61
N CYS A 71 -7.24 -13.97 7.15
CA CYS A 71 -6.84 -12.57 7.14
C CYS A 71 -5.73 -12.25 8.15
N ALA A 72 -4.57 -11.83 7.65
CA ALA A 72 -3.46 -11.28 8.44
C ALA A 72 -3.25 -9.77 8.24
N CYS A 73 -4.16 -9.09 7.51
CA CYS A 73 -4.02 -7.67 7.21
C CYS A 73 -4.25 -6.80 8.45
N ASN A 74 -3.63 -5.63 8.48
CA ASN A 74 -4.00 -4.56 9.40
C ASN A 74 -5.36 -4.00 8.98
N LYS A 75 -6.43 -4.27 9.72
CA LYS A 75 -7.81 -3.99 9.33
C LYS A 75 -8.70 -3.56 10.48
N ILE A 76 -9.77 -2.87 10.11
CA ILE A 76 -10.88 -2.47 10.99
C ILE A 76 -12.17 -3.05 10.40
N ILE A 77 -12.82 -3.96 11.14
CA ILE A 77 -14.09 -4.51 10.72
C ILE A 77 -15.20 -3.56 11.16
N THR A 78 -15.92 -2.99 10.21
CA THR A 78 -17.01 -2.05 10.48
C THR A 78 -18.05 -2.03 9.37
N LYS A 79 -19.28 -1.72 9.73
CA LYS A 79 -20.37 -1.39 8.79
C LYS A 79 -20.64 0.12 8.74
N ASP A 80 -20.02 0.86 9.66
CA ASP A 80 -20.14 2.33 9.71
C ASP A 80 -19.34 2.95 8.56
N ARG A 81 -20.04 3.53 7.61
CA ARG A 81 -19.45 4.18 6.43
C ARG A 81 -18.92 5.58 6.72
N THR A 82 -19.25 6.17 7.86
CA THR A 82 -18.81 7.54 8.20
C THR A 82 -17.33 7.60 8.57
N VAL A 83 -16.74 6.46 8.95
CA VAL A 83 -15.32 6.36 9.35
C VAL A 83 -14.38 6.68 8.19
N SER A 84 -14.78 6.41 6.94
CA SER A 84 -13.96 6.60 5.75
C SER A 84 -13.69 8.08 5.46
N GLU A 85 -14.68 8.96 5.65
CA GLU A 85 -14.50 10.40 5.42
C GLU A 85 -13.38 10.99 6.29
N ARG A 86 -13.42 10.69 7.59
CA ARG A 86 -12.36 11.12 8.52
C ARG A 86 -11.01 10.53 8.16
N TYR A 87 -10.96 9.26 7.76
CA TYR A 87 -9.73 8.59 7.36
C TYR A 87 -9.12 9.23 6.11
N LEU A 88 -9.93 9.53 5.10
CA LEU A 88 -9.47 10.21 3.88
C LEU A 88 -8.87 11.59 4.19
N ALA A 89 -9.48 12.34 5.11
CA ALA A 89 -8.92 13.62 5.54
C ALA A 89 -7.53 13.46 6.22
N TYR A 90 -7.30 12.37 6.94
CA TYR A 90 -5.99 12.06 7.50
C TYR A 90 -4.99 11.61 6.44
N LEU A 91 -5.41 10.82 5.44
CA LEU A 91 -4.55 10.45 4.31
C LEU A 91 -4.09 11.68 3.52
N GLU A 92 -4.98 12.64 3.29
CA GLU A 92 -4.63 13.90 2.64
C GLU A 92 -3.56 14.68 3.42
N ARG A 93 -3.71 14.75 4.75
CA ARG A 93 -2.70 15.38 5.63
C ARG A 93 -1.38 14.61 5.66
N GLU A 94 -1.41 13.29 5.60
CA GLU A 94 -0.22 12.45 5.53
C GLU A 94 0.52 12.68 4.21
N MET A 95 -0.20 12.73 3.08
CA MET A 95 0.39 13.09 1.78
C MET A 95 1.07 14.46 1.83
N ASP A 96 0.44 15.46 2.45
CA ASP A 96 1.03 16.80 2.61
C ASP A 96 2.30 16.76 3.48
N ALA A 97 2.31 16.00 4.57
CA ALA A 97 3.47 15.83 5.43
C ALA A 97 4.63 15.11 4.70
N VAL A 98 4.32 14.08 3.91
CA VAL A 98 5.32 13.38 3.09
C VAL A 98 5.93 14.32 2.05
N LEU A 99 5.10 15.12 1.38
CA LEU A 99 5.57 16.07 0.36
C LEU A 99 6.35 17.25 0.96
N ALA A 100 6.06 17.66 2.19
CA ALA A 100 6.86 18.65 2.90
C ALA A 100 8.33 18.21 3.06
N ALA A 101 8.57 16.92 3.26
CA ALA A 101 9.92 16.36 3.37
C ALA A 101 10.51 15.94 2.01
N LEU A 102 9.68 15.40 1.10
CA LEU A 102 10.13 14.81 -0.15
C LEU A 102 10.21 15.82 -1.32
N GLY A 103 9.50 16.95 -1.21
CA GLY A 103 9.30 17.93 -2.29
C GLY A 103 8.10 17.59 -3.16
N THR A 104 7.57 18.61 -3.85
CA THR A 104 6.37 18.52 -4.70
C THR A 104 6.70 17.99 -6.11
N GLY A 105 5.67 17.65 -6.89
CA GLY A 105 5.81 17.26 -8.30
C GLY A 105 6.53 15.92 -8.52
N ARG A 106 6.56 15.07 -7.53
CA ARG A 106 7.23 13.76 -7.61
C ARG A 106 6.51 12.84 -8.58
N LEU A 107 7.29 12.24 -9.49
CA LEU A 107 6.79 11.25 -10.43
C LEU A 107 6.49 9.94 -9.71
N VAL A 108 5.31 9.38 -9.98
CA VAL A 108 4.86 8.08 -9.46
C VAL A 108 4.74 7.11 -10.63
N SER A 109 5.54 6.05 -10.64
CA SER A 109 5.50 5.00 -11.66
C SER A 109 4.65 3.80 -11.24
N GLN A 110 4.43 3.62 -9.95
CA GLN A 110 3.62 2.54 -9.41
C GLN A 110 2.70 3.05 -8.31
N MET A 111 1.47 2.56 -8.27
CA MET A 111 0.54 2.79 -7.17
C MET A 111 -0.30 1.56 -6.91
N HIS A 112 -0.39 1.17 -5.65
CA HIS A 112 -1.22 0.07 -5.21
C HIS A 112 -2.15 0.51 -4.07
N TRP A 113 -3.43 0.21 -4.19
CA TRP A 113 -4.40 0.38 -3.11
C TRP A 113 -4.73 -0.99 -2.52
N GLY A 114 -4.45 -1.17 -1.25
CA GLY A 114 -4.65 -2.43 -0.55
C GLY A 114 -5.07 -2.26 0.89
N GLY A 115 -4.91 -3.32 1.67
CA GLY A 115 -5.12 -3.32 3.11
C GLY A 115 -6.26 -4.20 3.59
N GLY A 116 -7.37 -3.63 4.00
CA GLY A 116 -8.62 -4.32 4.27
C GLY A 116 -9.35 -4.60 2.96
N THR A 117 -10.17 -3.67 2.53
CA THR A 117 -10.89 -3.74 1.24
C THR A 117 -11.04 -2.32 0.69
N PRO A 118 -10.23 -1.90 -0.28
CA PRO A 118 -10.32 -0.55 -0.85
C PRO A 118 -11.69 -0.20 -1.40
N THR A 119 -12.43 -1.17 -1.95
CA THR A 119 -13.82 -1.02 -2.40
C THR A 119 -14.85 -0.94 -1.25
N PHE A 120 -14.39 -0.86 0.01
CA PHE A 120 -15.20 -0.33 1.10
C PHE A 120 -15.56 1.14 0.85
N LEU A 121 -14.68 1.91 0.23
CA LEU A 121 -14.94 3.29 -0.16
C LEU A 121 -16.04 3.35 -1.23
N GLN A 122 -16.87 4.39 -1.13
CA GLN A 122 -17.86 4.69 -2.17
C GLN A 122 -17.19 5.33 -3.39
N ALA A 123 -17.86 5.33 -4.54
CA ALA A 123 -17.34 5.90 -5.78
C ALA A 123 -16.89 7.36 -5.64
N ALA A 124 -17.66 8.17 -4.91
CA ALA A 124 -17.30 9.57 -4.63
C ALA A 124 -16.02 9.69 -3.78
N GLU A 125 -15.82 8.80 -2.81
CA GLU A 125 -14.65 8.77 -1.95
C GLU A 125 -13.40 8.29 -2.72
N ILE A 126 -13.55 7.30 -3.59
CA ILE A 126 -12.50 6.86 -4.52
C ILE A 126 -12.09 8.02 -5.44
N SER A 127 -13.05 8.72 -6.01
CA SER A 127 -12.81 9.88 -6.87
C SER A 127 -12.11 11.01 -6.12
N ARG A 128 -12.53 11.31 -4.89
CA ARG A 128 -11.87 12.29 -4.00
C ARG A 128 -10.42 11.92 -3.75
N LEU A 129 -10.15 10.68 -3.37
CA LEU A 129 -8.80 10.20 -3.08
C LEU A 129 -7.90 10.25 -4.33
N MET A 130 -8.42 9.84 -5.48
CA MET A 130 -7.68 9.96 -6.75
C MET A 130 -7.39 11.42 -7.12
N ALA A 131 -8.34 12.33 -6.91
CA ALA A 131 -8.13 13.75 -7.13
C ALA A 131 -7.04 14.29 -6.17
N ALA A 132 -7.10 13.92 -4.89
CA ALA A 132 -6.10 14.30 -3.89
C ALA A 132 -4.69 13.81 -4.24
N ILE A 133 -4.57 12.60 -4.79
CA ILE A 133 -3.29 12.05 -5.27
C ILE A 133 -2.80 12.83 -6.50
N ARG A 134 -3.65 13.05 -7.50
CA ARG A 134 -3.28 13.74 -8.75
C ARG A 134 -2.90 15.20 -8.54
N THR A 135 -3.43 15.87 -7.55
CA THR A 135 -3.03 17.26 -7.22
C THR A 135 -1.68 17.35 -6.53
N ARG A 136 -1.20 16.26 -5.94
CA ARG A 136 0.02 16.20 -5.13
C ARG A 136 1.18 15.50 -5.83
N PHE A 137 0.90 14.53 -6.69
CA PHE A 137 1.88 13.70 -7.37
C PHE A 137 1.65 13.71 -8.89
N SER A 138 2.72 13.57 -9.64
CA SER A 138 2.67 13.38 -11.09
C SER A 138 2.61 11.90 -11.41
N LEU A 139 1.46 11.40 -11.88
CA LEU A 139 1.33 9.99 -12.27
C LEU A 139 1.98 9.79 -13.64
N GLN A 140 2.87 8.80 -13.74
CA GLN A 140 3.56 8.45 -14.98
C GLN A 140 2.56 7.83 -15.97
N GLU A 141 2.56 8.28 -17.21
CA GLU A 141 1.82 7.63 -18.27
C GLU A 141 2.36 6.21 -18.51
N GLY A 142 1.45 5.23 -18.60
CA GLY A 142 1.83 3.82 -18.68
C GLY A 142 2.43 3.23 -17.39
N GLY A 143 2.32 3.94 -16.26
CA GLY A 143 2.70 3.40 -14.95
C GLY A 143 1.83 2.22 -14.51
N GLU A 144 2.30 1.46 -13.53
CA GLU A 144 1.59 0.31 -12.98
C GLU A 144 0.67 0.74 -11.83
N TYR A 145 -0.65 0.68 -12.05
CA TYR A 145 -1.64 1.09 -11.06
C TYR A 145 -2.61 -0.04 -10.79
N SER A 146 -2.78 -0.40 -9.51
CA SER A 146 -3.59 -1.55 -9.10
C SER A 146 -4.39 -1.27 -7.83
N ILE A 147 -5.47 -2.02 -7.66
CA ILE A 147 -6.36 -1.96 -6.51
C ILE A 147 -6.82 -3.36 -6.13
N GLU A 148 -6.81 -3.66 -4.83
CA GLU A 148 -7.43 -4.88 -4.31
C GLU A 148 -8.94 -4.73 -4.24
N ILE A 149 -9.66 -5.78 -4.61
CA ILE A 149 -11.11 -5.84 -4.56
C ILE A 149 -11.59 -7.09 -3.82
N ASP A 150 -12.75 -6.97 -3.16
CA ASP A 150 -13.49 -8.15 -2.70
C ASP A 150 -14.48 -8.55 -3.80
N PRO A 151 -14.27 -9.67 -4.52
CA PRO A 151 -15.12 -10.05 -5.66
C PRO A 151 -16.56 -10.38 -5.27
N ARG A 152 -16.85 -10.51 -3.97
CA ARG A 152 -18.21 -10.72 -3.46
C ARG A 152 -19.03 -9.42 -3.39
N LYS A 153 -18.39 -8.27 -3.63
CA LYS A 153 -18.93 -6.93 -3.42
C LYS A 153 -18.85 -6.01 -4.65
N VAL A 154 -18.43 -6.53 -5.78
CA VAL A 154 -18.33 -5.84 -7.08
C VAL A 154 -19.33 -6.40 -8.08
#